data_96c1083317ffab01fbcfff352f1cd0b9
#
_entry.id   96c1083317ffab01fbcfff352f1cd0b9
#
_cell.length_a   1.000
_cell.length_b   1.000
_cell.length_c   1.000
_cell.angle_alpha   90.00
_cell.angle_beta   90.00
_cell.angle_gamma   90.00
#
_symmetry.space_group_name_H-M   'P 1'
#
loop_
_entity.id
_entity.type
_entity.pdbx_description
1 polymer ?
#
loop_
_entity_poly.entity_id
_entity_poly.type
_entity_poly.pdbx_seq_one_letter_code
_entity_poly.pdbx_strand_id
1 'polypeptide(L)'
;MTTATLDPQKQADAESRFNWPLCYEAENFLLERIGAFLEQNSFARILSERMRDETGTIFIDWVDHLILPASDEAALREAGYADDPSGENKDGLKAIWHPEAMLPRVLLAPKDLKHPSALAIRPEFVAEFVAIHGITNEIEGEPFSRFRKVLAFEENDAAFYAIERRGYRGYISQPPNLKKYLAARELWQTRRRRWDGDAKGYAYSLDRLQQVIDLVGRDLACHLVFEEERNYWQKRNRAGVEQKRRQDSLGLGWANHDHHTFRSSRKHFVDLMKAWDMLGFHRRERYYAGAQAGWGAQITEQPIEGITIFNDVALYPDETEIDFSREPLSPEEKKLRTVGLWVGLHGESFLDAGMHHLECRFDYELLREQLAAAHIKTMAPFSDFPFLKQAFTQGERWVVRPERITRLRQRGLLTDEQAEKFSREGAIGSHLENLQRKGGFKGFNQKSVSVIIELTDPRKQDAVHRFA
;
A
#
# COMPACT_ATOMS: atom_id res chain seq x y z
N MET A 1 -42.93 2.54 -5.71
CA MET A 1 -41.63 3.16 -6.03
C MET A 1 -40.73 2.08 -6.60
N THR A 2 -40.59 2.08 -7.90
CA THR A 2 -39.82 1.11 -8.67
C THR A 2 -38.34 1.31 -8.34
N THR A 3 -37.73 0.32 -7.72
CA THR A 3 -36.27 0.20 -7.60
C THR A 3 -35.70 0.08 -9.01
N ALA A 4 -35.04 1.13 -9.48
CA ALA A 4 -34.26 1.06 -10.70
C ALA A 4 -33.13 0.06 -10.47
N THR A 5 -33.33 -1.17 -10.90
CA THR A 5 -32.23 -2.14 -11.10
C THR A 5 -31.39 -1.57 -12.24
N LEU A 6 -30.12 -1.27 -11.93
CA LEU A 6 -29.14 -0.97 -12.96
C LEU A 6 -29.13 -2.11 -13.99
N ASP A 7 -29.16 -1.73 -15.26
CA ASP A 7 -29.10 -2.66 -16.39
C ASP A 7 -27.93 -3.64 -16.18
N PRO A 8 -28.19 -4.96 -16.11
CA PRO A 8 -27.14 -5.97 -15.93
C PRO A 8 -26.01 -5.86 -16.95
N GLN A 9 -26.31 -5.35 -18.16
CA GLN A 9 -25.31 -5.13 -19.21
C GLN A 9 -24.38 -3.97 -18.86
N LYS A 10 -24.88 -2.87 -18.28
CA LYS A 10 -24.04 -1.76 -17.81
C LYS A 10 -23.18 -2.13 -16.60
N GLN A 11 -23.66 -3.05 -15.77
CA GLN A 11 -22.90 -3.59 -14.65
C GLN A 11 -21.81 -4.53 -15.14
N ALA A 12 -22.09 -5.39 -16.13
CA ALA A 12 -21.13 -6.26 -16.80
C ALA A 12 -20.07 -5.47 -17.58
N ASP A 13 -20.44 -4.36 -18.25
CA ASP A 13 -19.51 -3.49 -18.96
C ASP A 13 -18.59 -2.69 -18.01
N ALA A 14 -19.09 -2.32 -16.83
CA ALA A 14 -18.25 -1.73 -15.77
C ALA A 14 -17.27 -2.76 -15.20
N GLU A 15 -17.72 -4.02 -15.02
CA GLU A 15 -16.89 -5.13 -14.55
C GLU A 15 -15.84 -5.56 -15.58
N SER A 16 -16.09 -5.42 -16.88
CA SER A 16 -15.16 -5.78 -17.96
C SER A 16 -13.97 -4.80 -18.11
N ARG A 17 -14.08 -3.58 -17.58
CA ARG A 17 -13.04 -2.53 -17.72
C ARG A 17 -11.80 -2.76 -16.83
N PHE A 18 -11.82 -3.73 -15.88
CA PHE A 18 -10.79 -3.92 -14.86
C PHE A 18 -10.35 -5.37 -14.69
N ASN A 19 -10.30 -6.12 -15.79
CA ASN A 19 -9.94 -7.53 -15.77
C ASN A 19 -8.41 -7.70 -15.86
N TRP A 20 -7.73 -7.55 -14.72
CA TRP A 20 -6.31 -7.86 -14.64
C TRP A 20 -6.09 -9.37 -14.81
N PRO A 21 -5.13 -9.79 -15.65
CA PRO A 21 -4.86 -11.21 -15.89
C PRO A 21 -4.23 -11.90 -14.66
N LEU A 22 -4.38 -13.21 -14.61
CA LEU A 22 -3.63 -14.07 -13.71
C LEU A 22 -2.42 -14.62 -14.47
N CYS A 23 -1.23 -14.22 -14.07
CA CYS A 23 0.04 -14.54 -14.73
C CYS A 23 0.77 -15.68 -14.00
N TYR A 24 0.11 -16.84 -13.85
CA TYR A 24 0.66 -17.99 -13.13
C TYR A 24 1.94 -18.54 -13.77
N GLU A 25 2.08 -18.52 -15.08
CA GLU A 25 3.28 -18.98 -15.76
C GLU A 25 4.50 -18.15 -15.37
N ALA A 26 4.33 -16.82 -15.33
CA ALA A 26 5.38 -15.91 -14.90
C ALA A 26 5.72 -16.09 -13.41
N GLU A 27 4.71 -16.21 -12.53
CA GLU A 27 4.93 -16.43 -11.10
C GLU A 27 5.63 -17.77 -10.83
N ASN A 28 5.16 -18.86 -11.45
CA ASN A 28 5.75 -20.19 -11.29
C ASN A 28 7.21 -20.22 -11.78
N PHE A 29 7.49 -19.58 -12.91
CA PHE A 29 8.87 -19.45 -13.39
C PHE A 29 9.77 -18.78 -12.34
N LEU A 30 9.33 -17.67 -11.76
CA LEU A 30 10.11 -17.00 -10.71
C LEU A 30 10.24 -17.85 -9.45
N LEU A 31 9.17 -18.52 -9.02
CA LEU A 31 9.19 -19.39 -7.84
C LEU A 31 10.17 -20.56 -8.01
N GLU A 32 10.26 -21.15 -9.20
CA GLU A 32 11.25 -22.17 -9.51
C GLU A 32 12.70 -21.62 -9.41
N ARG A 33 12.94 -20.44 -9.95
CA ARG A 33 14.26 -19.78 -9.86
C ARG A 33 14.61 -19.39 -8.43
N ILE A 34 13.65 -18.86 -7.66
CA ILE A 34 13.82 -18.55 -6.24
C ILE A 34 14.10 -19.84 -5.46
N GLY A 35 13.35 -20.92 -5.69
CA GLY A 35 13.57 -22.21 -5.04
C GLY A 35 14.98 -22.74 -5.28
N ALA A 36 15.42 -22.77 -6.55
CA ALA A 36 16.78 -23.18 -6.91
C ALA A 36 17.87 -22.29 -6.27
N PHE A 37 17.63 -20.99 -6.14
CA PHE A 37 18.53 -20.06 -5.45
C PHE A 37 18.61 -20.36 -3.96
N LEU A 38 17.48 -20.62 -3.29
CA LEU A 38 17.42 -20.94 -1.85
C LEU A 38 18.13 -22.28 -1.51
N GLU A 39 18.16 -23.23 -2.44
CA GLU A 39 18.94 -24.46 -2.30
C GLU A 39 20.45 -24.21 -2.34
N GLN A 40 20.90 -23.18 -3.06
CA GLN A 40 22.32 -22.83 -3.21
C GLN A 40 22.82 -21.83 -2.17
N ASN A 41 21.94 -21.05 -1.56
CA ASN A 41 22.30 -20.00 -0.60
C ASN A 41 21.63 -20.24 0.76
N SER A 42 22.39 -20.75 1.70
CA SER A 42 21.90 -21.16 3.03
C SER A 42 21.38 -19.98 3.87
N PHE A 43 21.99 -18.80 3.76
CA PHE A 43 21.51 -17.62 4.46
C PHE A 43 20.12 -17.20 3.97
N ALA A 44 19.91 -17.10 2.66
CA ALA A 44 18.62 -16.72 2.07
C ALA A 44 17.54 -17.75 2.42
N ARG A 45 17.87 -19.04 2.42
CA ARG A 45 16.95 -20.12 2.82
C ARG A 45 16.51 -19.97 4.28
N ILE A 46 17.46 -19.82 5.22
CA ILE A 46 17.15 -19.65 6.64
C ILE A 46 16.32 -18.36 6.86
N LEU A 47 16.66 -17.27 6.17
CA LEU A 47 15.90 -16.03 6.24
C LEU A 47 14.47 -16.22 5.74
N SER A 48 14.27 -16.91 4.62
CA SER A 48 12.95 -17.21 4.07
C SER A 48 12.07 -18.01 5.05
N GLU A 49 12.64 -19.01 5.73
CA GLU A 49 11.98 -19.78 6.77
C GLU A 49 11.59 -18.90 7.96
N ARG A 50 12.52 -18.08 8.45
CA ARG A 50 12.28 -17.13 9.55
C ARG A 50 11.24 -16.06 9.20
N MET A 51 11.25 -15.53 7.99
CA MET A 51 10.26 -14.57 7.52
C MET A 51 8.85 -15.16 7.61
N ARG A 52 8.68 -16.39 7.16
CA ARG A 52 7.42 -17.09 7.26
C ARG A 52 7.05 -17.35 8.72
N ASP A 53 7.92 -17.96 9.50
CA ASP A 53 7.61 -18.46 10.83
C ASP A 53 7.51 -17.35 11.88
N GLU A 54 8.31 -16.28 11.77
CA GLU A 54 8.37 -15.20 12.75
C GLU A 54 7.48 -14.01 12.36
N THR A 55 7.21 -13.78 11.06
CA THR A 55 6.51 -12.58 10.60
C THR A 55 5.26 -12.85 9.76
N GLY A 56 5.00 -14.10 9.35
CA GLY A 56 3.88 -14.46 8.50
C GLY A 56 3.99 -13.88 7.08
N THR A 57 5.21 -13.57 6.60
CA THR A 57 5.42 -13.02 5.26
C THR A 57 5.94 -14.09 4.30
N ILE A 58 5.73 -13.87 3.01
CA ILE A 58 6.17 -14.76 1.93
C ILE A 58 7.40 -14.16 1.27
N PHE A 59 8.46 -14.95 1.08
CA PHE A 59 9.75 -14.48 0.61
C PHE A 59 9.69 -13.71 -0.73
N ILE A 60 8.93 -14.23 -1.72
CA ILE A 60 8.79 -13.58 -3.04
C ILE A 60 8.26 -12.14 -2.94
N ASP A 61 7.42 -11.83 -1.95
CA ASP A 61 6.86 -10.49 -1.76
C ASP A 61 7.90 -9.44 -1.34
N TRP A 62 9.08 -9.88 -0.93
CA TRP A 62 10.21 -9.03 -0.58
C TRP A 62 11.26 -8.94 -1.68
N VAL A 63 11.18 -9.80 -2.71
CA VAL A 63 12.14 -9.81 -3.80
C VAL A 63 11.94 -8.55 -4.67
N ASP A 64 12.96 -7.73 -4.76
CA ASP A 64 13.01 -6.59 -5.68
C ASP A 64 13.33 -7.04 -7.11
N HIS A 65 14.39 -7.84 -7.25
CA HIS A 65 14.79 -8.40 -8.53
C HIS A 65 15.61 -9.68 -8.39
N LEU A 66 15.61 -10.46 -9.46
CA LEU A 66 16.53 -11.57 -9.67
C LEU A 66 17.55 -11.18 -10.73
N ILE A 67 18.77 -11.69 -10.61
CA ILE A 67 19.74 -11.68 -11.71
C ILE A 67 19.78 -13.11 -12.26
N LEU A 68 19.39 -13.27 -13.51
CA LEU A 68 19.27 -14.57 -14.18
C LEU A 68 20.13 -14.58 -15.46
N PRO A 69 20.59 -15.76 -15.90
CA PRO A 69 21.35 -15.86 -17.15
C PRO A 69 20.52 -15.41 -18.36
N ALA A 70 21.16 -14.82 -19.35
CA ALA A 70 20.49 -14.37 -20.58
C ALA A 70 19.75 -15.50 -21.34
N SER A 71 20.08 -16.76 -21.08
CA SER A 71 19.34 -17.93 -21.62
C SER A 71 17.88 -17.98 -21.16
N ASP A 72 17.53 -17.37 -20.04
CA ASP A 72 16.17 -17.36 -19.50
C ASP A 72 15.27 -16.28 -20.17
N GLU A 73 15.86 -15.38 -21.00
CA GLU A 73 15.10 -14.29 -21.62
C GLU A 73 13.92 -14.79 -22.46
N ALA A 74 14.11 -15.85 -23.27
CA ALA A 74 13.05 -16.36 -24.14
C ALA A 74 11.82 -16.84 -23.35
N ALA A 75 12.03 -17.61 -22.28
CA ALA A 75 10.96 -18.10 -21.42
C ALA A 75 10.27 -16.95 -20.65
N LEU A 76 11.03 -15.95 -20.18
CA LEU A 76 10.46 -14.76 -19.52
C LEU A 76 9.61 -13.94 -20.50
N ARG A 77 10.05 -13.77 -21.76
CA ARG A 77 9.27 -13.07 -22.79
C ARG A 77 7.96 -13.82 -23.11
N GLU A 78 8.01 -15.13 -23.21
CA GLU A 78 6.81 -15.95 -23.39
C GLU A 78 5.85 -15.82 -22.21
N ALA A 79 6.38 -15.72 -20.99
CA ALA A 79 5.61 -15.47 -19.78
C ALA A 79 5.13 -14.01 -19.61
N GLY A 80 5.35 -13.11 -20.58
CA GLY A 80 4.81 -11.75 -20.60
C GLY A 80 5.76 -10.64 -20.13
N TYR A 81 7.02 -10.93 -19.82
CA TYR A 81 8.00 -9.90 -19.46
C TYR A 81 8.37 -9.01 -20.64
N ALA A 82 8.44 -7.72 -20.41
CA ALA A 82 8.83 -6.67 -21.36
C ALA A 82 10.10 -5.93 -20.87
N ASP A 83 10.70 -5.13 -21.75
CA ASP A 83 11.83 -4.29 -21.34
C ASP A 83 11.38 -3.28 -20.27
N ASP A 84 12.16 -3.14 -19.19
CA ASP A 84 11.87 -2.15 -18.15
C ASP A 84 12.20 -0.75 -18.67
N PRO A 85 11.21 0.18 -18.73
CA PRO A 85 11.43 1.54 -19.21
C PRO A 85 12.39 2.35 -18.34
N SER A 86 12.63 1.93 -17.10
CA SER A 86 13.58 2.57 -16.18
C SER A 86 15.00 2.03 -16.26
N GLY A 87 15.33 1.27 -17.26
CA GLY A 87 16.50 0.38 -17.47
C GLY A 87 17.90 0.94 -17.29
N GLU A 88 18.11 1.95 -16.47
CA GLU A 88 19.43 2.39 -16.03
C GLU A 88 20.10 1.32 -15.17
N ASN A 89 21.10 0.64 -15.71
CA ASN A 89 21.98 -0.22 -14.93
C ASN A 89 23.46 0.08 -15.21
N LYS A 90 24.31 -0.19 -14.23
CA LYS A 90 25.73 0.14 -14.25
C LYS A 90 26.57 -0.97 -14.92
N ASP A 91 26.05 -2.21 -14.97
CA ASP A 91 26.86 -3.40 -15.23
C ASP A 91 26.48 -4.08 -16.54
N GLY A 92 25.82 -3.37 -17.47
CA GLY A 92 25.41 -3.92 -18.76
C GLY A 92 24.29 -4.97 -18.67
N LEU A 93 23.63 -5.09 -17.52
CA LEU A 93 22.52 -5.99 -17.30
C LEU A 93 21.27 -5.46 -18.01
N LYS A 94 20.51 -6.32 -18.67
CA LYS A 94 19.24 -5.96 -19.30
C LYS A 94 18.10 -6.12 -18.31
N ALA A 95 17.45 -5.02 -17.93
CA ALA A 95 16.30 -5.05 -17.03
C ALA A 95 15.00 -5.37 -17.79
N ILE A 96 14.24 -6.32 -17.28
CA ILE A 96 12.90 -6.68 -17.77
C ILE A 96 11.91 -6.75 -16.59
N TRP A 97 10.64 -6.48 -16.87
CA TRP A 97 9.56 -6.46 -15.90
C TRP A 97 8.26 -6.98 -16.50
N HIS A 98 7.31 -7.36 -15.65
CA HIS A 98 5.99 -7.77 -16.12
C HIS A 98 5.00 -6.58 -16.01
N PRO A 99 4.46 -6.04 -17.12
CA PRO A 99 3.61 -4.83 -17.10
C PRO A 99 2.24 -5.06 -16.47
N GLU A 100 1.70 -6.27 -16.56
CA GLU A 100 0.35 -6.62 -16.12
C GLU A 100 0.32 -7.39 -14.78
N ALA A 101 1.48 -7.65 -14.16
CA ALA A 101 1.57 -8.41 -12.92
C ALA A 101 2.41 -7.70 -11.85
N MET A 102 2.09 -7.97 -10.58
CA MET A 102 2.88 -7.55 -9.42
C MET A 102 3.94 -8.61 -9.11
N LEU A 103 4.93 -8.72 -9.97
CA LEU A 103 6.03 -9.69 -9.87
C LEU A 103 7.39 -8.97 -9.78
N PRO A 104 8.40 -9.60 -9.16
CA PRO A 104 9.77 -9.10 -9.16
C PRO A 104 10.30 -8.83 -10.58
N ARG A 105 11.17 -7.84 -10.69
CA ARG A 105 11.92 -7.57 -11.92
C ARG A 105 13.02 -8.61 -12.13
N VAL A 106 13.49 -8.74 -13.37
CA VAL A 106 14.62 -9.60 -13.69
C VAL A 106 15.69 -8.78 -14.40
N LEU A 107 16.93 -8.96 -13.98
CA LEU A 107 18.12 -8.46 -14.65
C LEU A 107 18.77 -9.66 -15.38
N LEU A 108 18.86 -9.58 -16.69
CA LEU A 108 19.50 -10.62 -17.51
C LEU A 108 21.00 -10.38 -17.54
N ALA A 109 21.75 -11.35 -17.03
CA ALA A 109 23.20 -11.31 -16.95
C ALA A 109 23.87 -11.73 -18.25
N PRO A 110 24.90 -11.01 -18.74
CA PRO A 110 25.78 -11.50 -19.78
C PRO A 110 26.53 -12.76 -19.31
N LYS A 111 27.04 -13.57 -20.25
CA LYS A 111 27.65 -14.90 -19.97
C LYS A 111 28.87 -14.87 -19.06
N ASP A 112 29.54 -13.73 -18.97
CA ASP A 112 30.81 -13.51 -18.26
C ASP A 112 30.66 -12.79 -16.93
N LEU A 113 29.42 -12.63 -16.43
CA LEU A 113 29.20 -12.05 -15.11
C LEU A 113 29.68 -13.01 -14.00
N LYS A 114 30.38 -12.46 -13.01
CA LYS A 114 30.94 -13.24 -11.87
C LYS A 114 29.88 -14.07 -11.14
N HIS A 115 28.69 -13.52 -10.96
CA HIS A 115 27.55 -14.18 -10.33
C HIS A 115 26.35 -14.16 -11.29
N PRO A 116 26.22 -15.17 -12.15
CA PRO A 116 25.11 -15.25 -13.10
C PRO A 116 23.77 -15.59 -12.41
N SER A 117 23.82 -15.95 -11.12
CA SER A 117 22.63 -16.19 -10.31
C SER A 117 22.70 -15.32 -9.05
N ALA A 118 21.80 -14.34 -8.92
CA ALA A 118 21.70 -13.54 -7.73
C ALA A 118 20.26 -13.15 -7.45
N LEU A 119 20.00 -12.83 -6.20
CA LEU A 119 18.69 -12.39 -5.73
C LEU A 119 18.84 -11.21 -4.78
N ALA A 120 17.99 -10.21 -4.95
CA ALA A 120 17.94 -9.04 -4.07
C ALA A 120 16.57 -8.93 -3.40
N ILE A 121 16.57 -8.85 -2.07
CA ILE A 121 15.37 -8.45 -1.31
C ILE A 121 15.41 -6.96 -1.00
N ARG A 122 14.23 -6.37 -0.76
CA ARG A 122 14.07 -4.96 -0.41
C ARG A 122 13.58 -4.81 1.03
N PRO A 123 14.44 -4.77 2.07
CA PRO A 123 14.05 -4.25 3.37
C PRO A 123 13.78 -2.74 3.29
N GLU A 124 13.11 -2.19 4.31
CA GLU A 124 12.87 -0.75 4.40
C GLU A 124 14.19 0.03 4.50
N PHE A 125 15.12 -0.46 5.34
CA PHE A 125 16.43 0.14 5.55
C PHE A 125 17.53 -0.92 5.51
N VAL A 126 18.45 -0.80 4.56
CA VAL A 126 19.60 -1.72 4.44
C VAL A 126 20.49 -1.70 5.68
N ALA A 127 20.66 -0.54 6.32
CA ALA A 127 21.50 -0.42 7.51
C ALA A 127 20.95 -1.22 8.70
N GLU A 128 19.62 -1.23 8.90
CA GLU A 128 18.97 -2.04 9.94
C GLU A 128 19.09 -3.53 9.63
N PHE A 129 18.92 -3.92 8.39
CA PHE A 129 19.11 -5.29 7.94
C PHE A 129 20.54 -5.78 8.20
N VAL A 130 21.53 -4.98 7.84
CA VAL A 130 22.95 -5.27 8.09
C VAL A 130 23.23 -5.47 9.58
N ALA A 131 22.72 -4.56 10.42
CA ALA A 131 22.93 -4.61 11.86
C ALA A 131 22.29 -5.84 12.51
N ILE A 132 21.06 -6.18 12.15
CA ILE A 132 20.32 -7.33 12.69
C ILE A 132 20.99 -8.67 12.31
N HIS A 133 21.51 -8.78 11.10
CA HIS A 133 22.10 -10.03 10.61
C HIS A 133 23.61 -10.11 10.78
N GLY A 134 24.25 -9.09 11.36
CA GLY A 134 25.70 -9.08 11.59
C GLY A 134 26.50 -9.12 10.29
N ILE A 135 25.99 -8.55 9.20
CA ILE A 135 26.66 -8.52 7.90
C ILE A 135 27.86 -7.57 7.99
N THR A 136 29.03 -8.03 7.55
CA THR A 136 30.28 -7.25 7.63
C THR A 136 30.66 -6.55 6.33
N ASN A 137 29.98 -6.88 5.23
CA ASN A 137 30.22 -6.23 3.95
C ASN A 137 29.76 -4.76 3.96
N GLU A 138 30.49 -3.91 3.25
CA GLU A 138 30.16 -2.51 3.15
C GLU A 138 28.88 -2.27 2.34
N ILE A 139 28.08 -1.29 2.79
CA ILE A 139 26.90 -0.84 2.05
C ILE A 139 27.37 0.06 0.91
N GLU A 140 27.10 -0.34 -0.32
CA GLU A 140 27.30 0.52 -1.49
C GLU A 140 26.23 1.63 -1.53
N GLY A 141 26.66 2.87 -1.68
CA GLY A 141 25.84 4.07 -1.66
C GLY A 141 25.85 4.79 -0.31
N GLU A 142 25.93 6.12 -0.39
CA GLU A 142 25.92 6.99 0.80
C GLU A 142 24.57 6.89 1.56
N PRO A 143 24.55 7.22 2.86
CA PRO A 143 23.28 7.34 3.60
C PRO A 143 22.26 8.21 2.85
N PHE A 144 21.01 7.75 2.81
CA PHE A 144 19.89 8.38 2.10
C PHE A 144 20.03 8.47 0.57
N SER A 145 21.01 7.80 -0.05
CA SER A 145 21.04 7.64 -1.52
C SER A 145 19.74 6.99 -2.01
N ARG A 146 19.35 7.32 -3.25
CA ARG A 146 18.13 6.81 -3.86
C ARG A 146 18.13 5.30 -4.10
N PHE A 147 19.34 4.72 -4.22
CA PHE A 147 19.56 3.29 -4.28
C PHE A 147 20.79 2.95 -3.44
N ARG A 148 20.65 1.96 -2.58
CA ARG A 148 21.73 1.38 -1.78
C ARG A 148 21.62 -0.13 -1.82
N LYS A 149 22.76 -0.81 -1.79
CA LYS A 149 22.81 -2.27 -1.73
C LYS A 149 23.94 -2.76 -0.84
N VAL A 150 23.80 -3.98 -0.35
CA VAL A 150 24.86 -4.73 0.31
C VAL A 150 24.82 -6.17 -0.19
N LEU A 151 25.97 -6.76 -0.45
CA LEU A 151 26.10 -8.21 -0.58
C LEU A 151 25.94 -8.81 0.81
N ALA A 152 24.79 -9.40 1.10
CA ALA A 152 24.50 -9.97 2.40
C ALA A 152 25.22 -11.30 2.62
N PHE A 153 25.20 -12.15 1.59
CA PHE A 153 25.86 -13.46 1.65
C PHE A 153 26.13 -14.00 0.24
N GLU A 154 27.23 -14.72 0.09
CA GLU A 154 27.62 -15.39 -1.15
C GLU A 154 27.98 -16.84 -0.84
N GLU A 155 27.39 -17.80 -1.54
CA GLU A 155 27.64 -19.22 -1.40
C GLU A 155 27.35 -19.92 -2.72
N ASN A 156 28.20 -20.86 -3.16
CA ASN A 156 28.01 -21.65 -4.38
C ASN A 156 27.74 -20.80 -5.65
N ASP A 157 28.45 -19.70 -5.82
CA ASP A 157 28.24 -18.70 -6.89
C ASP A 157 26.85 -18.02 -6.89
N ALA A 158 26.06 -18.20 -5.85
CA ALA A 158 24.77 -17.54 -5.62
C ALA A 158 24.95 -16.36 -4.67
N ALA A 159 24.78 -15.13 -5.18
CA ALA A 159 24.92 -13.89 -4.40
C ALA A 159 23.56 -13.38 -3.91
N PHE A 160 23.44 -13.21 -2.59
CA PHE A 160 22.26 -12.64 -1.96
C PHE A 160 22.47 -11.20 -1.55
N TYR A 161 21.61 -10.30 -2.03
CA TYR A 161 21.70 -8.87 -1.74
C TYR A 161 20.50 -8.39 -0.92
N ALA A 162 20.75 -7.39 -0.08
CA ALA A 162 19.71 -6.52 0.46
C ALA A 162 19.85 -5.15 -0.19
N ILE A 163 18.73 -4.57 -0.62
CA ILE A 163 18.71 -3.26 -1.29
C ILE A 163 17.68 -2.32 -0.68
N GLU A 164 17.91 -1.05 -0.83
CA GLU A 164 17.04 0.03 -0.39
C GLU A 164 16.78 1.00 -1.54
N ARG A 165 15.52 1.44 -1.70
CA ARG A 165 15.10 2.38 -2.76
C ARG A 165 14.31 3.53 -2.17
N ARG A 166 14.56 4.74 -2.69
CA ARG A 166 13.85 5.98 -2.33
C ARG A 166 13.45 6.74 -3.59
N GLY A 167 12.21 6.58 -4.04
CA GLY A 167 11.70 7.25 -5.24
C GLY A 167 12.55 6.99 -6.48
N TYR A 168 13.02 5.75 -6.67
CA TYR A 168 13.94 5.42 -7.75
C TYR A 168 13.87 3.93 -8.14
N ARG A 169 13.79 3.67 -9.44
CA ARG A 169 13.74 2.31 -9.98
C ARG A 169 15.06 1.81 -10.56
N GLY A 170 16.01 2.70 -10.82
CA GLY A 170 17.32 2.32 -11.39
C GLY A 170 18.21 1.56 -10.40
N TYR A 171 19.40 1.21 -10.83
CA TYR A 171 20.36 0.38 -10.09
C TYR A 171 21.68 1.10 -9.77
N ILE A 172 21.73 2.41 -10.03
CA ILE A 172 22.91 3.24 -9.80
C ILE A 172 22.69 4.09 -8.55
N SER A 173 23.63 4.05 -7.61
CA SER A 173 23.56 4.89 -6.42
C SER A 173 23.62 6.38 -6.81
N GLN A 174 22.65 7.14 -6.35
CA GLN A 174 22.54 8.58 -6.55
C GLN A 174 22.44 9.24 -5.17
N PRO A 175 23.54 9.84 -4.68
CA PRO A 175 23.54 10.50 -3.38
C PRO A 175 22.61 11.73 -3.42
N PRO A 176 21.74 11.92 -2.40
CA PRO A 176 20.92 13.11 -2.33
C PRO A 176 21.74 14.30 -1.83
N ASN A 177 21.21 15.50 -2.03
CA ASN A 177 21.64 16.62 -1.21
C ASN A 177 21.10 16.42 0.21
N LEU A 178 21.93 15.94 1.12
CA LEU A 178 21.54 15.57 2.49
C LEU A 178 20.82 16.70 3.23
N LYS A 179 21.29 17.95 3.10
CA LYS A 179 20.68 19.10 3.74
C LYS A 179 19.24 19.31 3.23
N LYS A 180 19.03 19.20 1.93
CA LYS A 180 17.68 19.33 1.33
C LYS A 180 16.79 18.15 1.70
N TYR A 181 17.35 16.93 1.74
CA TYR A 181 16.62 15.72 2.16
C TYR A 181 16.07 15.87 3.59
N LEU A 182 16.94 16.22 4.55
CA LEU A 182 16.55 16.38 5.95
C LEU A 182 15.53 17.52 6.13
N ALA A 183 15.73 18.64 5.44
CA ALA A 183 14.76 19.75 5.47
C ALA A 183 13.40 19.36 4.89
N ALA A 184 13.36 18.62 3.79
CA ALA A 184 12.13 18.13 3.17
C ALA A 184 11.39 17.16 4.09
N ARG A 185 12.11 16.23 4.72
CA ARG A 185 11.57 15.28 5.68
C ARG A 185 10.96 16.00 6.88
N GLU A 186 11.72 16.89 7.52
CA GLU A 186 11.24 17.67 8.66
C GLU A 186 10.02 18.51 8.31
N LEU A 187 10.03 19.16 7.14
CA LEU A 187 8.92 19.98 6.67
C LEU A 187 7.60 19.21 6.56
N TRP A 188 7.65 17.96 6.07
CA TRP A 188 6.47 17.12 5.98
C TRP A 188 6.09 16.50 7.33
N GLN A 189 7.05 16.00 8.09
CA GLN A 189 6.86 15.35 9.39
C GLN A 189 6.21 16.30 10.41
N THR A 190 6.61 17.58 10.42
CA THR A 190 6.13 18.59 11.37
C THR A 190 4.94 19.38 10.86
N ARG A 191 4.38 19.05 9.69
CA ARG A 191 3.25 19.78 9.14
C ARG A 191 2.06 19.79 10.09
N ARG A 192 1.38 20.93 10.17
CA ARG A 192 0.14 21.05 10.95
C ARG A 192 -0.96 20.21 10.28
N ARG A 193 -1.52 19.25 11.03
CA ARG A 193 -2.58 18.36 10.54
C ARG A 193 -3.98 18.82 10.94
N ARG A 194 -4.12 19.57 12.05
CA ARG A 194 -5.41 19.98 12.63
C ARG A 194 -5.73 21.44 12.31
N TRP A 195 -6.92 21.67 11.80
CA TRP A 195 -7.41 22.96 11.34
C TRP A 195 -8.87 23.17 11.73
N ASP A 196 -9.27 24.44 11.91
CA ASP A 196 -10.67 24.79 12.16
C ASP A 196 -11.56 24.65 10.93
N GLY A 197 -10.94 24.50 9.73
CA GLY A 197 -11.60 24.24 8.46
C GLY A 197 -10.70 23.46 7.51
N ASP A 198 -11.22 22.37 6.94
CA ASP A 198 -10.44 21.45 6.12
C ASP A 198 -9.87 22.12 4.84
N ALA A 199 -10.58 23.10 4.26
CA ALA A 199 -10.08 23.86 3.11
C ALA A 199 -8.75 24.61 3.40
N LYS A 200 -8.63 25.20 4.60
CA LYS A 200 -7.35 25.83 5.03
C LYS A 200 -6.27 24.77 5.23
N GLY A 201 -6.65 23.61 5.75
CA GLY A 201 -5.76 22.48 5.93
C GLY A 201 -5.21 21.96 4.60
N TYR A 202 -6.06 21.79 3.60
CA TYR A 202 -5.65 21.38 2.26
C TYR A 202 -4.74 22.42 1.61
N ALA A 203 -5.12 23.71 1.62
CA ALA A 203 -4.29 24.79 1.04
C ALA A 203 -2.89 24.81 1.65
N TYR A 204 -2.79 24.72 2.98
CA TYR A 204 -1.52 24.64 3.69
C TYR A 204 -0.72 23.38 3.33
N SER A 205 -1.37 22.21 3.32
CA SER A 205 -0.69 20.93 3.09
C SER A 205 -0.20 20.81 1.64
N LEU A 206 -0.95 21.32 0.67
CA LEU A 206 -0.54 21.38 -0.74
C LEU A 206 0.65 22.31 -0.93
N ASP A 207 0.68 23.48 -0.26
CA ASP A 207 1.83 24.38 -0.26
C ASP A 207 3.07 23.71 0.35
N ARG A 208 2.92 23.02 1.49
CA ARG A 208 4.02 22.22 2.09
C ARG A 208 4.50 21.12 1.18
N LEU A 209 3.58 20.42 0.52
CA LEU A 209 3.92 19.39 -0.45
C LEU A 209 4.75 19.95 -1.62
N GLN A 210 4.36 21.12 -2.14
CA GLN A 210 5.15 21.79 -3.19
C GLN A 210 6.56 22.14 -2.70
N GLN A 211 6.70 22.68 -1.47
CA GLN A 211 8.01 22.96 -0.89
C GLN A 211 8.88 21.69 -0.75
N VAL A 212 8.30 20.57 -0.36
CA VAL A 212 9.00 19.27 -0.30
C VAL A 212 9.47 18.86 -1.70
N ILE A 213 8.60 18.97 -2.71
CA ILE A 213 8.92 18.65 -4.12
C ILE A 213 10.05 19.56 -4.64
N ASP A 214 10.02 20.84 -4.34
CA ASP A 214 11.05 21.81 -4.76
C ASP A 214 12.43 21.51 -4.15
N LEU A 215 12.46 20.92 -2.96
CA LEU A 215 13.69 20.54 -2.29
C LEU A 215 14.33 19.28 -2.88
N VAL A 216 13.53 18.23 -3.14
CA VAL A 216 14.06 16.88 -3.42
C VAL A 216 13.57 16.25 -4.73
N GLY A 217 12.68 16.93 -5.45
CA GLY A 217 12.02 16.40 -6.64
C GLY A 217 10.85 15.48 -6.30
N ARG A 218 9.98 15.27 -7.29
CA ARG A 218 8.68 14.62 -7.15
C ARG A 218 8.74 13.21 -6.57
N ASP A 219 9.59 12.34 -7.11
CA ASP A 219 9.58 10.92 -6.77
C ASP A 219 10.19 10.68 -5.37
N LEU A 220 11.24 11.41 -5.00
CA LEU A 220 11.79 11.36 -3.64
C LEU A 220 10.85 12.02 -2.62
N ALA A 221 10.11 13.07 -3.03
CA ALA A 221 9.04 13.64 -2.20
C ALA A 221 7.93 12.61 -1.94
N CYS A 222 7.55 11.82 -2.96
CA CYS A 222 6.58 10.73 -2.79
C CYS A 222 7.05 9.73 -1.74
N HIS A 223 8.29 9.25 -1.83
CA HIS A 223 8.88 8.36 -0.83
C HIS A 223 8.77 8.93 0.59
N LEU A 224 9.26 10.16 0.81
CA LEU A 224 9.24 10.82 2.12
C LEU A 224 7.82 11.01 2.67
N VAL A 225 6.89 11.41 1.83
CA VAL A 225 5.49 11.61 2.21
C VAL A 225 4.90 10.30 2.70
N PHE A 226 5.05 9.19 1.96
CA PHE A 226 4.44 7.92 2.33
C PHE A 226 5.16 7.21 3.47
N GLU A 227 6.46 7.39 3.63
CA GLU A 227 7.19 6.97 4.84
C GLU A 227 6.56 7.62 6.09
N GLU A 228 6.36 8.93 6.08
CA GLU A 228 5.79 9.66 7.23
C GLU A 228 4.27 9.40 7.41
N GLU A 229 3.50 9.17 6.35
CA GLU A 229 2.09 8.77 6.47
C GLU A 229 1.95 7.37 7.07
N ARG A 230 2.80 6.41 6.70
CA ARG A 230 2.86 5.08 7.34
C ARG A 230 3.25 5.19 8.81
N ASN A 231 4.26 6.00 9.15
CA ASN A 231 4.67 6.25 10.53
C ASN A 231 3.55 6.89 11.37
N TYR A 232 2.79 7.83 10.79
CA TYR A 232 1.65 8.46 11.46
C TYR A 232 0.51 7.48 11.69
N TRP A 233 0.19 6.64 10.72
CA TRP A 233 -0.83 5.60 10.81
C TRP A 233 -0.46 4.53 11.84
N GLN A 234 0.76 4.01 11.76
CA GLN A 234 1.24 2.93 12.61
C GLN A 234 1.15 3.26 14.10
N LYS A 235 1.52 4.49 14.50
CA LYS A 235 1.42 4.95 15.90
C LYS A 235 0.00 4.89 16.48
N ARG A 236 -0.99 4.67 15.65
CA ARG A 236 -2.43 4.68 15.97
C ARG A 236 -3.12 3.37 15.60
N ASN A 237 -2.34 2.33 15.29
CA ASN A 237 -2.85 1.01 14.92
C ASN A 237 -2.03 -0.08 15.63
N ARG A 238 -2.65 -0.77 16.58
CA ARG A 238 -1.99 -1.81 17.39
C ARG A 238 -1.51 -2.98 16.54
N ALA A 239 -2.32 -3.45 15.60
CA ALA A 239 -1.94 -4.52 14.69
C ALA A 239 -0.72 -4.11 13.85
N GLY A 240 -0.69 -2.86 13.36
CA GLY A 240 0.45 -2.30 12.64
C GLY A 240 1.71 -2.22 13.50
N VAL A 241 1.61 -1.78 14.76
CA VAL A 241 2.75 -1.76 15.69
C VAL A 241 3.29 -3.17 15.93
N GLU A 242 2.42 -4.14 16.21
CA GLU A 242 2.83 -5.52 16.47
C GLU A 242 3.48 -6.16 15.23
N GLN A 243 2.88 -5.98 14.07
CA GLN A 243 3.43 -6.55 12.85
C GLN A 243 4.77 -5.92 12.47
N LYS A 244 4.91 -4.58 12.58
CA LYS A 244 6.19 -3.92 12.34
C LYS A 244 7.28 -4.42 13.30
N ARG A 245 6.98 -4.52 14.59
CA ARG A 245 7.92 -5.04 15.59
C ARG A 245 8.48 -6.43 15.20
N ARG A 246 7.62 -7.30 14.68
CA ARG A 246 8.01 -8.64 14.21
C ARG A 246 8.88 -8.56 12.97
N GLN A 247 8.55 -7.72 11.99
CA GLN A 247 9.34 -7.51 10.78
C GLN A 247 10.67 -6.81 11.09
N ASP A 248 10.68 -5.86 12.02
CA ASP A 248 11.89 -5.16 12.47
C ASP A 248 12.89 -6.11 13.17
N SER A 249 12.40 -7.16 13.86
CA SER A 249 13.29 -8.17 14.46
C SER A 249 14.13 -8.95 13.43
N LEU A 250 13.70 -8.90 12.16
CA LEU A 250 14.45 -9.42 11.01
C LEU A 250 15.05 -8.29 10.13
N GLY A 251 15.00 -7.04 10.57
CA GLY A 251 15.51 -5.90 9.81
C GLY A 251 14.74 -5.58 8.53
N LEU A 252 13.47 -5.99 8.43
CA LEU A 252 12.69 -5.90 7.19
C LEU A 252 11.89 -4.60 7.07
N GLY A 253 11.37 -4.05 8.18
CA GLY A 253 10.53 -2.84 8.16
C GLY A 253 9.17 -3.05 7.47
N TRP A 254 8.63 -2.01 6.81
CA TRP A 254 7.33 -1.98 6.10
C TRP A 254 7.42 -2.14 4.57
N ALA A 255 8.46 -2.75 4.02
CA ALA A 255 8.63 -2.82 2.57
C ALA A 255 7.67 -3.79 1.84
N ASN A 256 6.90 -4.59 2.55
CA ASN A 256 5.89 -5.51 1.99
C ASN A 256 4.49 -4.90 1.82
N HIS A 257 4.34 -3.57 1.85
CA HIS A 257 3.04 -2.94 1.59
C HIS A 257 2.55 -3.24 0.17
N ASP A 258 1.24 -3.43 0.04
CA ASP A 258 0.54 -3.65 -1.22
C ASP A 258 -0.13 -2.36 -1.69
N HIS A 259 -1.05 -1.84 -0.89
CA HIS A 259 -1.69 -0.55 -1.18
C HIS A 259 -2.05 0.21 0.10
N HIS A 260 -2.41 1.47 -0.06
CA HIS A 260 -2.78 2.39 1.00
C HIS A 260 -4.21 2.86 0.76
N THR A 261 -4.99 3.13 1.80
CA THR A 261 -6.34 3.66 1.64
C THR A 261 -6.51 5.00 2.34
N PHE A 262 -6.93 5.98 1.55
CA PHE A 262 -7.25 7.33 2.00
C PHE A 262 -8.73 7.60 1.82
N ARG A 263 -9.35 8.28 2.78
CA ARG A 263 -10.74 8.70 2.73
C ARG A 263 -10.86 10.21 2.72
N SER A 264 -11.72 10.73 1.86
CA SER A 264 -11.98 12.16 1.76
C SER A 264 -13.47 12.46 1.72
N SER A 265 -13.82 13.66 2.19
CA SER A 265 -15.15 14.19 1.99
C SER A 265 -15.39 14.48 0.51
N ARG A 266 -16.65 14.50 0.10
CA ARG A 266 -17.08 14.89 -1.24
C ARG A 266 -16.55 16.25 -1.66
N LYS A 267 -16.50 17.17 -0.70
CA LYS A 267 -16.02 18.55 -0.90
C LYS A 267 -14.54 18.64 -1.27
N HIS A 268 -13.70 17.79 -0.69
CA HIS A 268 -12.25 17.88 -0.77
C HIS A 268 -11.60 16.73 -1.56
N PHE A 269 -12.40 15.90 -2.23
CA PHE A 269 -11.85 14.77 -2.98
C PHE A 269 -10.94 15.21 -4.14
N VAL A 270 -11.32 16.28 -4.85
CA VAL A 270 -10.46 16.83 -5.92
C VAL A 270 -9.17 17.44 -5.36
N ASP A 271 -9.21 18.03 -4.15
CA ASP A 271 -8.00 18.51 -3.47
C ASP A 271 -7.06 17.36 -3.11
N LEU A 272 -7.60 16.20 -2.67
CA LEU A 272 -6.84 14.99 -2.44
C LEU A 272 -6.20 14.49 -3.75
N MET A 273 -6.97 14.43 -4.84
CA MET A 273 -6.45 14.03 -6.16
C MET A 273 -5.32 14.95 -6.63
N LYS A 274 -5.44 16.26 -6.39
CA LYS A 274 -4.39 17.22 -6.70
C LYS A 274 -3.07 16.93 -5.95
N ALA A 275 -3.15 16.52 -4.67
CA ALA A 275 -1.96 16.12 -3.92
C ALA A 275 -1.23 14.94 -4.58
N TRP A 276 -2.01 13.97 -5.05
CA TRP A 276 -1.45 12.79 -5.75
C TRP A 276 -0.89 13.13 -7.13
N ASP A 277 -1.57 13.99 -7.89
CA ASP A 277 -1.05 14.51 -9.18
C ASP A 277 0.33 15.18 -8.98
N MET A 278 0.49 16.00 -7.93
CA MET A 278 1.76 16.64 -7.60
C MET A 278 2.88 15.62 -7.31
N LEU A 279 2.56 14.48 -6.68
CA LEU A 279 3.51 13.39 -6.40
C LEU A 279 3.72 12.43 -7.58
N GLY A 280 3.07 12.66 -8.72
CA GLY A 280 3.23 11.85 -9.92
C GLY A 280 2.41 10.57 -9.97
N PHE A 281 1.36 10.50 -9.18
CA PHE A 281 0.38 9.43 -9.35
C PHE A 281 -0.42 9.63 -10.63
N HIS A 282 -0.72 8.55 -11.32
CA HIS A 282 -1.71 8.52 -12.37
C HIS A 282 -2.96 7.76 -11.91
N ARG A 283 -4.09 8.12 -12.52
CA ARG A 283 -5.36 7.43 -12.27
C ARG A 283 -5.33 6.10 -13.00
N ARG A 284 -5.52 5.00 -12.26
CA ARG A 284 -5.49 3.65 -12.79
C ARG A 284 -6.90 3.19 -13.17
N GLU A 285 -7.81 3.13 -12.21
CA GLU A 285 -9.20 2.73 -12.40
C GLU A 285 -10.14 3.43 -11.43
N ARG A 286 -11.43 3.50 -11.77
CA ARG A 286 -12.51 3.96 -10.88
C ARG A 286 -13.37 2.78 -10.47
N TYR A 287 -13.84 2.80 -9.24
CA TYR A 287 -14.71 1.79 -8.68
C TYR A 287 -15.93 2.43 -8.05
N TYR A 288 -17.10 1.80 -8.24
CA TYR A 288 -18.34 2.14 -7.56
C TYR A 288 -18.89 0.91 -6.84
N ALA A 289 -19.09 1.04 -5.53
CA ALA A 289 -19.51 -0.07 -4.67
C ALA A 289 -21.02 -0.36 -4.69
N GLY A 290 -21.76 0.31 -5.56
CA GLY A 290 -23.21 0.14 -5.69
C GLY A 290 -24.04 1.06 -4.78
N ALA A 291 -25.33 1.19 -5.12
CA ALA A 291 -26.27 2.10 -4.47
C ALA A 291 -26.45 1.83 -2.96
N GLN A 292 -26.34 0.59 -2.56
CA GLN A 292 -26.53 0.17 -1.16
C GLN A 292 -25.34 0.60 -0.29
N ALA A 293 -24.12 0.41 -0.76
CA ALA A 293 -22.91 0.81 -0.05
C ALA A 293 -22.69 2.33 -0.08
N GLY A 294 -23.00 3.00 -1.21
CA GLY A 294 -23.02 4.47 -1.34
C GLY A 294 -21.65 5.10 -1.24
N TRP A 295 -20.64 4.50 -1.88
CA TRP A 295 -19.29 5.03 -1.99
C TRP A 295 -18.65 4.56 -3.29
N GLY A 296 -17.58 5.24 -3.67
CA GLY A 296 -16.72 4.85 -4.76
C GLY A 296 -15.27 5.16 -4.46
N ALA A 297 -14.37 4.67 -5.28
CA ALA A 297 -12.96 4.92 -5.16
C ALA A 297 -12.31 5.27 -6.51
N GLN A 298 -11.33 6.16 -6.47
CA GLN A 298 -10.33 6.30 -7.52
C GLN A 298 -9.06 5.58 -7.09
N ILE A 299 -8.68 4.55 -7.81
CA ILE A 299 -7.40 3.88 -7.62
C ILE A 299 -6.34 4.66 -8.39
N THR A 300 -5.25 5.01 -7.69
CA THR A 300 -4.11 5.73 -8.27
C THR A 300 -2.82 4.96 -8.04
N GLU A 301 -1.86 5.08 -8.96
CA GLU A 301 -0.58 4.38 -8.91
C GLU A 301 0.57 5.35 -9.19
N GLN A 302 1.62 5.28 -8.38
CA GLN A 302 2.89 5.97 -8.62
C GLN A 302 3.96 4.93 -8.99
N PRO A 303 4.37 4.87 -10.27
CA PRO A 303 5.14 3.72 -10.78
C PRO A 303 6.60 3.69 -10.32
N ILE A 304 7.18 4.82 -9.94
CA ILE A 304 8.60 4.91 -9.55
C ILE A 304 8.79 4.39 -8.12
N GLU A 305 7.90 4.79 -7.19
CA GLU A 305 7.93 4.31 -5.81
C GLU A 305 7.21 2.96 -5.65
N GLY A 306 6.33 2.61 -6.60
CA GLY A 306 5.55 1.38 -6.57
C GLY A 306 4.40 1.45 -5.56
N ILE A 307 3.79 2.63 -5.38
CA ILE A 307 2.68 2.83 -4.44
C ILE A 307 1.36 2.85 -5.18
N THR A 308 0.42 2.05 -4.70
CA THR A 308 -1.00 2.09 -5.10
C THR A 308 -1.83 2.68 -3.96
N ILE A 309 -2.82 3.52 -4.29
CA ILE A 309 -3.74 4.12 -3.32
C ILE A 309 -5.17 3.88 -3.75
N PHE A 310 -5.99 3.43 -2.82
CA PHE A 310 -7.45 3.49 -2.89
C PHE A 310 -7.92 4.80 -2.26
N ASN A 311 -8.55 5.65 -3.05
CA ASN A 311 -9.06 6.94 -2.60
C ASN A 311 -10.57 6.86 -2.53
N ASP A 312 -11.10 6.68 -1.32
CA ASP A 312 -12.51 6.46 -1.08
C ASP A 312 -13.27 7.76 -0.89
N VAL A 313 -14.46 7.85 -1.47
CA VAL A 313 -15.40 8.97 -1.30
C VAL A 313 -16.84 8.47 -1.26
N ALA A 314 -17.69 9.15 -0.49
CA ALA A 314 -19.13 8.91 -0.57
C ALA A 314 -19.65 9.29 -1.97
N LEU A 315 -20.35 8.36 -2.64
CA LEU A 315 -20.84 8.51 -4.00
C LEU A 315 -22.29 8.00 -4.10
N TYR A 316 -23.12 8.69 -4.84
CA TYR A 316 -24.51 8.31 -5.05
C TYR A 316 -24.72 7.65 -6.42
N PRO A 317 -25.81 6.88 -6.61
CA PRO A 317 -26.07 6.16 -7.87
C PRO A 317 -26.16 7.04 -9.11
N ASP A 318 -26.60 8.28 -8.96
CA ASP A 318 -26.75 9.28 -10.01
C ASP A 318 -25.43 9.98 -10.38
N GLU A 319 -24.34 9.64 -9.70
CA GLU A 319 -23.02 10.27 -9.86
C GLU A 319 -21.96 9.33 -10.47
N THR A 320 -22.35 8.12 -10.84
CA THR A 320 -21.40 7.12 -11.37
C THR A 320 -20.74 7.50 -12.69
N GLU A 321 -21.42 8.33 -13.48
CA GLU A 321 -20.91 8.83 -14.76
C GLU A 321 -20.01 10.06 -14.61
N ILE A 322 -19.99 10.71 -13.44
CA ILE A 322 -19.15 11.87 -13.17
C ILE A 322 -17.69 11.41 -12.99
N ASP A 323 -16.74 12.09 -13.62
CA ASP A 323 -15.33 11.91 -13.28
C ASP A 323 -14.99 12.60 -11.97
N PHE A 324 -15.47 12.03 -10.85
CA PHE A 324 -15.31 12.59 -9.52
C PHE A 324 -13.84 12.74 -9.09
N SER A 325 -12.90 12.18 -9.83
CA SER A 325 -11.46 12.41 -9.60
C SER A 325 -10.97 13.77 -10.14
N ARG A 326 -11.77 14.42 -10.99
CA ARG A 326 -11.46 15.71 -11.63
C ARG A 326 -12.55 16.75 -11.43
N GLU A 327 -13.78 16.30 -11.30
CA GLU A 327 -14.95 17.17 -11.16
C GLU A 327 -15.42 17.18 -9.71
N PRO A 328 -15.69 18.37 -9.12
CA PRO A 328 -16.16 18.43 -7.73
C PRO A 328 -17.54 17.80 -7.60
N LEU A 329 -17.69 16.91 -6.62
CA LEU A 329 -18.98 16.41 -6.20
C LEU A 329 -19.75 17.48 -5.41
N SER A 330 -21.09 17.42 -5.43
CA SER A 330 -21.89 18.26 -4.53
C SER A 330 -21.45 18.03 -3.07
N PRO A 331 -21.14 19.07 -2.30
CA PRO A 331 -20.70 18.93 -0.92
C PRO A 331 -21.82 18.46 0.02
N GLU A 332 -23.06 18.52 -0.42
CA GLU A 332 -24.22 18.10 0.39
C GLU A 332 -24.36 16.59 0.41
N GLU A 333 -24.40 16.02 1.60
CA GLU A 333 -24.70 14.62 1.80
C GLU A 333 -26.20 14.47 2.13
N LYS A 334 -26.97 13.90 1.18
CA LYS A 334 -28.39 13.59 1.39
C LYS A 334 -28.59 12.54 2.50
N LYS A 335 -27.65 11.63 2.64
CA LYS A 335 -27.61 10.57 3.65
C LYS A 335 -26.17 10.19 3.94
N LEU A 336 -25.77 10.28 5.21
CA LEU A 336 -24.41 9.94 5.61
C LEU A 336 -24.17 8.43 5.50
N ARG A 337 -23.31 8.04 4.57
CA ARG A 337 -22.88 6.67 4.34
C ARG A 337 -21.58 6.39 5.11
N THR A 338 -21.12 5.15 5.11
CA THR A 338 -19.96 4.69 5.90
C THR A 338 -18.72 5.55 5.70
N VAL A 339 -18.33 5.82 4.45
CA VAL A 339 -17.12 6.63 4.15
C VAL A 339 -17.31 8.08 4.60
N GLY A 340 -18.45 8.71 4.28
CA GLY A 340 -18.75 10.08 4.73
C GLY A 340 -18.84 10.19 6.25
N LEU A 341 -19.44 9.19 6.93
CA LEU A 341 -19.48 9.14 8.39
C LEU A 341 -18.07 9.04 8.99
N TRP A 342 -17.23 8.18 8.45
CA TRP A 342 -15.85 8.05 8.91
C TRP A 342 -15.09 9.39 8.81
N VAL A 343 -15.17 10.05 7.66
CA VAL A 343 -14.55 11.38 7.45
C VAL A 343 -15.17 12.42 8.39
N GLY A 344 -16.48 12.38 8.59
CA GLY A 344 -17.18 13.25 9.52
C GLY A 344 -16.65 13.12 10.96
N LEU A 345 -16.43 11.88 11.42
CA LEU A 345 -15.96 11.58 12.78
C LEU A 345 -14.45 11.83 12.96
N HIS A 346 -13.63 11.43 11.99
CA HIS A 346 -12.17 11.43 12.14
C HIS A 346 -11.46 12.56 11.39
N GLY A 347 -12.05 13.07 10.30
CA GLY A 347 -11.45 14.08 9.42
C GLY A 347 -10.94 13.53 8.13
N GLU A 348 -10.35 14.40 7.34
CA GLU A 348 -9.71 14.07 6.07
C GLU A 348 -8.46 13.21 6.29
N SER A 349 -8.31 12.13 5.53
CA SER A 349 -7.12 11.28 5.62
C SER A 349 -5.83 12.03 5.30
N PHE A 350 -5.86 12.96 4.38
CA PHE A 350 -4.70 13.79 4.03
C PHE A 350 -4.31 14.78 5.13
N LEU A 351 -5.19 15.02 6.11
CA LEU A 351 -4.98 15.96 7.23
C LEU A 351 -4.79 15.19 8.54
N ASP A 352 -5.76 15.27 9.46
CA ASP A 352 -5.59 14.79 10.82
C ASP A 352 -6.01 13.33 11.04
N ALA A 353 -6.85 12.78 10.18
CA ALA A 353 -7.19 11.37 10.29
C ALA A 353 -6.02 10.45 9.90
N GLY A 354 -5.22 10.79 8.90
CA GLY A 354 -4.25 9.86 8.33
C GLY A 354 -4.93 8.75 7.51
N MET A 355 -4.15 7.80 7.02
CA MET A 355 -4.68 6.65 6.27
C MET A 355 -5.74 5.90 7.06
N HIS A 356 -6.76 5.40 6.37
CA HIS A 356 -7.76 4.51 6.97
C HIS A 356 -7.16 3.14 7.26
N HIS A 357 -6.46 2.55 6.32
CA HIS A 357 -5.72 1.31 6.53
C HIS A 357 -4.49 1.21 5.62
N LEU A 358 -3.58 0.33 6.02
CA LEU A 358 -2.45 -0.15 5.24
C LEU A 358 -2.68 -1.62 4.94
N GLU A 359 -2.52 -2.00 3.69
CA GLU A 359 -2.58 -3.36 3.21
C GLU A 359 -1.18 -3.87 2.93
N CYS A 360 -0.85 -5.01 3.54
CA CYS A 360 0.43 -5.65 3.36
C CYS A 360 0.27 -7.10 2.93
N ARG A 361 1.28 -7.59 2.20
CA ARG A 361 1.31 -8.96 1.66
C ARG A 361 1.86 -9.95 2.68
N PHE A 362 1.11 -11.02 2.89
CA PHE A 362 1.40 -12.03 3.90
C PHE A 362 1.05 -13.44 3.41
N ASP A 363 1.52 -14.45 4.14
CA ASP A 363 0.88 -15.76 4.18
C ASP A 363 -0.43 -15.60 4.97
N TYR A 364 -1.54 -15.67 4.28
CA TYR A 364 -2.85 -15.27 4.80
C TYR A 364 -3.27 -16.03 6.05
N GLU A 365 -3.13 -17.37 6.05
CA GLU A 365 -3.55 -18.19 7.18
C GLU A 365 -2.55 -18.06 8.34
N LEU A 366 -1.28 -18.13 8.05
CA LEU A 366 -0.23 -18.07 9.07
C LEU A 366 -0.24 -16.73 9.80
N LEU A 367 -0.42 -15.60 9.09
CA LEU A 367 -0.50 -14.30 9.76
C LEU A 367 -1.71 -14.23 10.71
N ARG A 368 -2.87 -14.78 10.32
CA ARG A 368 -4.06 -14.81 11.18
C ARG A 368 -3.79 -15.56 12.49
N GLU A 369 -3.14 -16.72 12.41
CA GLU A 369 -2.74 -17.51 13.59
C GLU A 369 -1.76 -16.73 14.48
N GLN A 370 -0.75 -16.11 13.89
CA GLN A 370 0.27 -15.36 14.60
C GLN A 370 -0.29 -14.08 15.26
N LEU A 371 -1.20 -13.36 14.60
CA LEU A 371 -1.89 -12.21 15.18
C LEU A 371 -2.85 -12.65 16.31
N ALA A 372 -3.53 -13.78 16.16
CA ALA A 372 -4.38 -14.33 17.22
C ALA A 372 -3.57 -14.67 18.47
N ALA A 373 -2.37 -15.24 18.31
CA ALA A 373 -1.44 -15.50 19.41
C ALA A 373 -1.00 -14.19 20.12
N ALA A 374 -0.95 -13.06 19.39
CA ALA A 374 -0.72 -11.73 19.95
C ALA A 374 -2.02 -11.03 20.44
N HIS A 375 -3.12 -11.77 20.60
CA HIS A 375 -4.44 -11.25 20.99
C HIS A 375 -5.01 -10.19 20.03
N ILE A 376 -4.65 -10.26 18.75
CA ILE A 376 -5.19 -9.41 17.68
C ILE A 376 -6.12 -10.26 16.82
N LYS A 377 -7.42 -9.95 16.88
CA LYS A 377 -8.43 -10.66 16.12
C LYS A 377 -8.45 -10.20 14.66
N THR A 378 -8.70 -11.14 13.75
CA THR A 378 -8.95 -10.88 12.33
C THR A 378 -10.45 -11.05 12.05
N MET A 379 -11.01 -10.18 11.24
CA MET A 379 -12.40 -10.27 10.77
C MET A 379 -12.55 -11.44 9.80
N ALA A 380 -13.81 -11.81 9.50
CA ALA A 380 -14.08 -12.78 8.44
C ALA A 380 -13.52 -12.29 7.09
N PRO A 381 -13.03 -13.18 6.22
CA PRO A 381 -12.56 -12.81 4.90
C PRO A 381 -13.64 -12.11 4.09
N PHE A 382 -13.27 -11.01 3.43
CA PHE A 382 -14.13 -10.39 2.42
C PHE A 382 -13.71 -10.75 0.99
N SER A 383 -12.54 -11.35 0.82
CA SER A 383 -12.10 -12.01 -0.40
C SER A 383 -11.45 -13.35 -0.02
N ASP A 384 -11.93 -14.43 -0.63
CA ASP A 384 -11.42 -15.80 -0.42
C ASP A 384 -11.33 -16.54 -1.76
N PHE A 385 -10.73 -15.89 -2.74
CA PHE A 385 -10.40 -16.53 -4.01
C PHE A 385 -9.06 -17.27 -3.91
N PRO A 386 -8.83 -18.32 -4.70
CA PRO A 386 -7.54 -19.01 -4.72
C PRO A 386 -6.34 -18.09 -5.02
N PHE A 387 -6.59 -16.98 -5.74
CA PHE A 387 -5.57 -16.01 -6.15
C PHE A 387 -5.57 -14.70 -5.36
N LEU A 388 -6.60 -14.46 -4.51
CA LEU A 388 -6.71 -13.23 -3.72
C LEU A 388 -7.46 -13.50 -2.42
N LYS A 389 -6.76 -13.51 -1.30
CA LYS A 389 -7.34 -13.61 0.04
C LYS A 389 -7.16 -12.30 0.78
N GLN A 390 -8.22 -11.79 1.40
CA GLN A 390 -8.20 -10.51 2.11
C GLN A 390 -9.08 -10.55 3.35
N ALA A 391 -8.55 -10.04 4.47
CA ALA A 391 -9.31 -9.78 5.68
C ALA A 391 -8.71 -8.62 6.47
N PHE A 392 -9.54 -7.83 7.12
CA PHE A 392 -9.10 -6.83 8.08
C PHE A 392 -8.81 -7.43 9.45
N THR A 393 -7.84 -6.85 10.15
CA THR A 393 -7.78 -7.00 11.60
C THR A 393 -8.98 -6.29 12.24
N GLN A 394 -9.29 -6.63 13.49
CA GLN A 394 -10.24 -5.87 14.29
C GLN A 394 -9.85 -4.39 14.27
N GLY A 395 -10.84 -3.51 14.10
CA GLY A 395 -10.60 -2.08 13.95
C GLY A 395 -10.11 -1.42 15.25
N GLU A 396 -9.20 -0.51 15.10
CA GLU A 396 -8.73 0.36 16.19
C GLU A 396 -9.76 1.45 16.45
N ARG A 397 -10.17 1.61 17.72
CA ARG A 397 -11.04 2.70 18.13
C ARG A 397 -10.23 3.96 18.38
N TRP A 398 -10.60 5.04 17.70
CA TRP A 398 -10.04 6.36 17.95
C TRP A 398 -11.03 7.25 18.70
N VAL A 399 -10.53 8.07 19.58
CA VAL A 399 -11.33 9.10 20.24
C VAL A 399 -11.85 10.08 19.19
N VAL A 400 -13.15 10.33 19.19
CA VAL A 400 -13.78 11.29 18.29
C VAL A 400 -13.83 12.66 18.98
N ARG A 401 -13.39 13.70 18.27
CA ARG A 401 -13.38 15.05 18.82
C ARG A 401 -14.81 15.58 19.02
N PRO A 402 -15.10 16.18 20.18
CA PRO A 402 -16.46 16.67 20.50
C PRO A 402 -17.03 17.64 19.46
N GLU A 403 -16.20 18.51 18.89
CA GLU A 403 -16.64 19.49 17.89
C GLU A 403 -17.07 18.81 16.56
N ARG A 404 -16.54 17.63 16.22
CA ARG A 404 -16.97 16.85 15.06
C ARG A 404 -18.33 16.20 15.30
N ILE A 405 -18.53 15.63 16.48
CA ILE A 405 -19.83 15.06 16.89
C ILE A 405 -20.90 16.15 16.90
N THR A 406 -20.60 17.30 17.53
CA THR A 406 -21.52 18.45 17.57
C THR A 406 -21.91 18.92 16.19
N ARG A 407 -20.95 19.04 15.26
CA ARG A 407 -21.20 19.44 13.87
C ARG A 407 -22.14 18.47 13.13
N LEU A 408 -21.88 17.16 13.28
CA LEU A 408 -22.71 16.13 12.64
C LEU A 408 -24.13 16.11 13.20
N ARG A 409 -24.26 16.27 14.51
CA ARG A 409 -25.56 16.35 15.21
C ARG A 409 -26.35 17.59 14.78
N GLN A 410 -25.73 18.77 14.75
CA GLN A 410 -26.36 20.01 14.29
C GLN A 410 -26.86 19.94 12.84
N ARG A 411 -26.21 19.15 12.01
CA ARG A 411 -26.64 18.87 10.62
C ARG A 411 -27.71 17.78 10.51
N GLY A 412 -28.15 17.18 11.62
CA GLY A 412 -29.11 16.08 11.63
C GLY A 412 -28.54 14.75 11.05
N LEU A 413 -27.22 14.61 10.99
CA LEU A 413 -26.55 13.46 10.43
C LEU A 413 -26.24 12.36 11.48
N LEU A 414 -26.38 12.67 12.76
CA LEU A 414 -26.32 11.73 13.89
C LEU A 414 -27.56 11.92 14.77
N THR A 415 -28.07 10.80 15.28
CA THR A 415 -29.05 10.83 16.39
C THR A 415 -28.34 11.19 17.70
N ASP A 416 -29.10 11.61 18.71
CA ASP A 416 -28.55 11.90 20.04
C ASP A 416 -27.87 10.69 20.66
N GLU A 417 -28.47 9.49 20.52
CA GLU A 417 -27.92 8.22 20.97
C GLU A 417 -26.57 7.88 20.29
N GLN A 418 -26.49 8.07 18.96
CA GLN A 418 -25.24 7.87 18.22
C GLN A 418 -24.16 8.86 18.64
N ALA A 419 -24.52 10.12 18.85
CA ALA A 419 -23.61 11.16 19.33
C ALA A 419 -23.04 10.82 20.71
N GLU A 420 -23.89 10.35 21.61
CA GLU A 420 -23.51 9.92 22.96
C GLU A 420 -22.58 8.70 22.93
N LYS A 421 -22.93 7.70 22.10
CA LYS A 421 -22.09 6.51 21.88
C LYS A 421 -20.70 6.87 21.37
N PHE A 422 -20.60 7.70 20.31
CA PHE A 422 -19.31 8.11 19.76
C PHE A 422 -18.49 8.99 20.71
N SER A 423 -19.16 9.79 21.55
CA SER A 423 -18.49 10.59 22.59
C SER A 423 -17.86 9.71 23.67
N ARG A 424 -18.55 8.63 24.06
CA ARG A 424 -18.11 7.73 25.13
C ARG A 424 -17.12 6.68 24.66
N GLU A 425 -17.38 6.08 23.50
CA GLU A 425 -16.67 4.89 23.04
C GLU A 425 -15.66 5.16 21.91
N GLY A 426 -15.71 6.35 21.32
CA GLY A 426 -15.00 6.62 20.08
C GLY A 426 -15.60 5.87 18.88
N ALA A 427 -14.87 5.83 17.78
CA ALA A 427 -15.28 5.14 16.56
C ALA A 427 -14.09 4.42 15.92
N ILE A 428 -14.34 3.38 15.10
CA ILE A 428 -13.31 2.67 14.37
C ILE A 428 -12.63 3.64 13.40
N GLY A 429 -11.32 3.78 13.53
CA GLY A 429 -10.47 4.65 12.73
C GLY A 429 -9.64 3.91 11.70
N SER A 430 -9.04 2.76 12.06
CA SER A 430 -8.15 2.05 11.15
C SER A 430 -8.11 0.55 11.36
N HIS A 431 -7.53 -0.14 10.37
CA HIS A 431 -7.24 -1.57 10.37
C HIS A 431 -5.83 -1.80 9.80
N LEU A 432 -5.26 -2.97 10.04
CA LEU A 432 -4.26 -3.57 9.16
C LEU A 432 -4.99 -4.57 8.25
N GLU A 433 -4.75 -4.55 6.96
CA GLU A 433 -5.29 -5.56 6.06
C GLU A 433 -4.26 -6.66 5.81
N ASN A 434 -4.71 -7.91 6.02
CA ASN A 434 -4.00 -9.11 5.64
C ASN A 434 -4.41 -9.50 4.22
N LEU A 435 -3.45 -9.45 3.30
CA LEU A 435 -3.67 -9.71 1.89
C LEU A 435 -2.65 -10.71 1.36
N GLN A 436 -3.14 -11.73 0.64
CA GLN A 436 -2.30 -12.65 -0.13
C GLN A 436 -2.73 -12.65 -1.59
N ARG A 437 -1.77 -12.49 -2.50
CA ARG A 437 -1.94 -12.56 -3.95
C ARG A 437 -1.23 -13.78 -4.52
N LYS A 438 -1.77 -14.34 -5.62
CA LYS A 438 -1.12 -15.36 -6.45
C LYS A 438 -1.32 -15.02 -7.92
N GLY A 439 -0.50 -15.62 -8.79
CA GLY A 439 -0.53 -15.35 -10.22
C GLY A 439 -0.14 -13.90 -10.54
N GLY A 440 0.63 -13.22 -9.69
CA GLY A 440 0.97 -11.82 -9.86
C GLY A 440 -0.23 -10.88 -9.99
N PHE A 441 -1.41 -11.29 -9.51
CA PHE A 441 -2.67 -10.58 -9.72
C PHE A 441 -2.60 -9.12 -9.26
N LYS A 442 -2.84 -8.18 -10.18
CA LYS A 442 -2.74 -6.73 -9.94
C LYS A 442 -4.08 -6.09 -9.55
N GLY A 443 -5.19 -6.81 -9.74
CA GLY A 443 -6.54 -6.33 -9.47
C GLY A 443 -6.96 -6.42 -8.00
N PHE A 444 -8.25 -6.19 -7.76
CA PHE A 444 -8.89 -6.31 -6.44
C PHE A 444 -10.29 -6.94 -6.56
N ASN A 445 -10.84 -7.40 -5.44
CA ASN A 445 -12.17 -7.98 -5.41
C ASN A 445 -13.24 -6.89 -5.49
N GLN A 446 -13.90 -6.76 -6.63
CA GLN A 446 -14.95 -5.75 -6.86
C GLN A 446 -16.32 -6.15 -6.28
N LYS A 447 -16.56 -7.45 -6.03
CA LYS A 447 -17.87 -7.96 -5.64
C LYS A 447 -18.16 -7.90 -4.13
N SER A 448 -17.15 -8.09 -3.31
CA SER A 448 -17.30 -8.24 -1.85
C SER A 448 -16.92 -7.01 -1.04
N VAL A 449 -16.31 -6.00 -1.66
CA VAL A 449 -15.85 -4.78 -0.97
C VAL A 449 -17.03 -4.00 -0.37
N SER A 450 -18.20 -4.01 -1.05
CA SER A 450 -19.43 -3.38 -0.54
C SER A 450 -19.86 -3.94 0.80
N VAL A 451 -19.78 -5.27 0.98
CA VAL A 451 -20.20 -5.97 2.22
C VAL A 451 -19.30 -5.58 3.37
N ILE A 452 -17.96 -5.58 3.16
CA ILE A 452 -17.03 -5.26 4.25
C ILE A 452 -17.14 -3.81 4.72
N ILE A 453 -17.34 -2.86 3.80
CA ILE A 453 -17.53 -1.47 4.21
C ILE A 453 -18.84 -1.30 4.99
N GLU A 454 -19.89 -2.01 4.63
CA GLU A 454 -21.13 -2.01 5.42
C GLU A 454 -20.91 -2.60 6.83
N LEU A 455 -20.12 -3.66 6.96
CA LEU A 455 -19.77 -4.28 8.24
C LEU A 455 -18.85 -3.40 9.09
N THR A 456 -17.99 -2.61 8.48
CA THR A 456 -17.10 -1.65 9.17
C THR A 456 -17.76 -0.30 9.45
N ASP A 457 -19.05 -0.12 9.16
CA ASP A 457 -19.78 1.12 9.46
C ASP A 457 -19.72 1.43 10.95
N PRO A 458 -19.24 2.63 11.36
CA PRO A 458 -19.10 2.98 12.77
C PRO A 458 -20.39 2.86 13.59
N ARG A 459 -21.55 2.91 12.97
CA ARG A 459 -22.88 2.72 13.62
C ARG A 459 -23.16 1.27 13.96
N LYS A 460 -22.55 0.30 13.24
CA LYS A 460 -22.74 -1.14 13.38
C LYS A 460 -21.67 -1.81 14.27
N GLN A 461 -20.97 -1.05 15.08
CA GLN A 461 -19.81 -1.51 15.87
C GLN A 461 -20.09 -2.68 16.80
N ASP A 462 -21.34 -2.88 17.25
CA ASP A 462 -21.72 -4.05 18.04
C ASP A 462 -21.69 -5.35 17.23
N ALA A 463 -21.85 -5.27 15.91
CA ALA A 463 -21.71 -6.40 15.02
C ALA A 463 -20.25 -6.84 14.81
N VAL A 464 -19.27 -5.92 14.89
CA VAL A 464 -17.83 -6.22 14.77
C VAL A 464 -17.34 -7.11 15.91
N HIS A 465 -17.93 -7.02 17.09
CA HIS A 465 -17.64 -7.93 18.21
C HIS A 465 -18.15 -9.38 18.02
N ARG A 466 -19.01 -9.64 17.03
CA ARG A 466 -19.56 -10.96 16.75
C ARG A 466 -18.70 -11.80 15.80
N PHE A 467 -17.71 -11.21 15.17
CA PHE A 467 -16.71 -11.92 14.37
C PHE A 467 -15.56 -12.43 15.26
N ALA A 468 -15.89 -13.28 16.22
CA ALA A 468 -14.93 -13.93 17.11
C ALA A 468 -14.68 -15.38 16.64
#